data_df4696fa408205e13a172c4ba07f2f9e
#
_entry.id   df4696fa408205e13a172c4ba07f2f9e
#
_cell.length_a   1.000
_cell.length_b   1.000
_cell.length_c   1.000
_cell.angle_alpha   90.00
_cell.angle_beta   90.00
_cell.angle_gamma   90.00
#
_symmetry.space_group_name_H-M   'P 1'
#
loop_
_entity.id
_entity.type
_entity.pdbx_description
1 polymer ?
#
loop_
_entity_poly.entity_id
_entity_poly.type
_entity_poly.pdbx_seq_one_letter_code
_entity_poly.pdbx_strand_id
1 'polypeptide(L)'
;CGTVITLEDSVLFDFGSSDLRSEASTTLTNLATVLKDSKAPKVQVQGHTDSVSDDAFNQKLSEQRAQAVSSALKSNGVTADLEAVGYGETKPVAPNENSDGSDNPGGRRLNRRVEVFVPAF
;
A
#
# COMPACT_ATOMS: atom_id res chain seq x y z
N CYS A 1 -5.69 18.05 -6.41
CA CYS A 1 -4.71 17.79 -5.36
C CYS A 1 -5.28 17.02 -4.20
N GLY A 2 -4.40 16.36 -3.48
CA GLY A 2 -4.71 15.57 -2.30
C GLY A 2 -3.43 15.21 -1.60
N THR A 3 -3.51 14.33 -0.63
CA THR A 3 -2.34 13.85 0.12
C THR A 3 -2.15 12.37 -0.13
N VAL A 4 -0.92 11.96 -0.39
CA VAL A 4 -0.55 10.54 -0.53
C VAL A 4 0.40 10.18 0.60
N ILE A 5 0.07 9.12 1.32
CA ILE A 5 0.93 8.56 2.37
C ILE A 5 1.42 7.21 1.86
N THR A 6 2.74 7.06 1.73
CA THR A 6 3.35 5.85 1.20
C THR A 6 3.90 5.00 2.33
N LEU A 7 3.52 3.72 2.34
CA LEU A 7 3.98 2.75 3.32
C LEU A 7 4.72 1.63 2.59
N GLU A 8 5.98 1.38 2.97
CA GLU A 8 6.74 0.27 2.40
C GLU A 8 6.15 -1.07 2.84
N ASP A 9 6.15 -2.06 1.94
CA ASP A 9 5.59 -3.37 2.26
C ASP A 9 6.33 -4.07 3.40
N SER A 10 7.64 -3.87 3.49
CA SER A 10 8.46 -4.50 4.53
C SER A 10 8.10 -4.05 5.94
N VAL A 11 7.49 -2.87 6.08
CA VAL A 11 6.98 -2.38 7.36
C VAL A 11 5.67 -3.08 7.73
N LEU A 12 4.85 -3.39 6.73
CA LEU A 12 3.49 -3.88 6.92
C LEU A 12 3.38 -5.40 6.87
N PHE A 13 4.13 -6.04 5.98
CA PHE A 13 3.96 -7.46 5.64
C PHE A 13 5.28 -8.19 5.59
N ASP A 14 5.26 -9.48 5.86
CA ASP A 14 6.36 -10.37 5.53
C ASP A 14 6.40 -10.59 4.01
N PHE A 15 7.55 -10.99 3.49
CA PHE A 15 7.74 -11.20 2.05
C PHE A 15 6.67 -12.16 1.50
N GLY A 16 6.00 -11.73 0.44
CA GLY A 16 4.99 -12.53 -0.23
C GLY A 16 3.68 -12.71 0.54
N SER A 17 3.52 -12.05 1.68
CA SER A 17 2.34 -12.21 2.54
C SER A 17 1.41 -11.00 2.45
N SER A 18 0.13 -11.24 2.71
CA SER A 18 -0.87 -10.19 2.91
C SER A 18 -1.33 -10.11 4.38
N ASP A 19 -0.70 -10.88 5.26
CA ASP A 19 -0.96 -10.78 6.70
C ASP A 19 -0.10 -9.68 7.30
N LEU A 20 -0.74 -8.79 8.05
CA LEU A 20 -0.04 -7.65 8.66
C LEU A 20 0.89 -8.14 9.77
N ARG A 21 2.10 -7.59 9.78
CA ARG A 21 3.07 -7.85 10.85
C ARG A 21 2.60 -7.20 12.14
N SER A 22 3.00 -7.76 13.27
CA SER A 22 2.67 -7.18 14.58
C SER A 22 3.22 -5.75 14.70
N GLU A 23 4.39 -5.48 14.13
CA GLU A 23 5.00 -4.14 14.15
C GLU A 23 4.21 -3.12 13.35
N ALA A 24 3.42 -3.58 12.38
CA ALA A 24 2.58 -2.69 11.59
C ALA A 24 1.44 -2.07 12.39
N SER A 25 1.06 -2.66 13.52
CA SER A 25 -0.07 -2.16 14.31
C SER A 25 0.15 -0.72 14.78
N THR A 26 1.37 -0.37 15.22
CA THR A 26 1.69 0.99 15.65
C THR A 26 1.60 1.97 14.48
N THR A 27 2.16 1.61 13.33
CA THR A 27 2.12 2.43 12.13
C THR A 27 0.67 2.69 11.69
N LEU A 28 -0.15 1.65 11.67
CA LEU A 28 -1.54 1.76 11.24
C LEU A 28 -2.40 2.52 12.26
N THR A 29 -2.12 2.38 13.55
CA THR A 29 -2.80 3.16 14.58
C THR A 29 -2.51 4.66 14.41
N ASN A 30 -1.25 5.01 14.16
CA ASN A 30 -0.85 6.39 13.92
C ASN A 30 -1.51 6.94 12.65
N LEU A 31 -1.52 6.16 11.58
CA LEU A 31 -2.17 6.55 10.34
C LEU A 31 -3.67 6.74 10.54
N ALA A 32 -4.33 5.85 11.27
CA ALA A 32 -5.75 5.96 11.58
C ALA A 32 -6.05 7.26 12.33
N THR A 33 -5.18 7.65 13.27
CA THR A 33 -5.33 8.91 14.00
C THR A 33 -5.27 10.10 13.04
N VAL A 34 -4.30 10.12 12.13
CA VAL A 34 -4.17 11.17 11.12
C VAL A 34 -5.42 11.25 10.24
N LEU A 35 -5.94 10.10 9.80
CA LEU A 35 -7.13 10.07 8.95
C LEU A 35 -8.38 10.54 9.68
N LYS A 36 -8.53 10.18 10.96
CA LYS A 36 -9.65 10.64 11.77
C LYS A 36 -9.58 12.16 11.98
N ASP A 37 -8.39 12.68 12.25
CA ASP A 37 -8.20 14.12 12.47
C ASP A 37 -8.43 14.93 11.19
N SER A 38 -8.12 14.38 10.03
CA SER A 38 -8.34 15.05 8.74
C SER A 38 -9.82 15.17 8.38
N LYS A 39 -10.67 14.31 8.96
CA LYS A 39 -12.10 14.26 8.68
C LYS A 39 -12.41 14.04 7.20
N ALA A 40 -11.51 13.40 6.47
CA ALA A 40 -11.72 13.10 5.05
C ALA A 40 -12.93 12.16 4.91
N PRO A 41 -13.87 12.46 4.00
CA PRO A 41 -15.05 11.62 3.83
C PRO A 41 -14.73 10.30 3.10
N LYS A 42 -13.66 10.29 2.30
CA LYS A 42 -13.28 9.15 1.48
C LYS A 42 -11.77 9.03 1.43
N VAL A 43 -11.27 7.79 1.50
CA VAL A 43 -9.84 7.49 1.44
C VAL A 43 -9.66 6.28 0.52
N GLN A 44 -8.69 6.34 -0.39
CA GLN A 44 -8.35 5.22 -1.25
C GLN A 44 -7.06 4.56 -0.77
N VAL A 45 -7.10 3.25 -0.58
CA VAL A 45 -5.93 2.45 -0.22
C VAL A 45 -5.48 1.67 -1.45
N GLN A 46 -4.26 1.92 -1.92
CA GLN A 46 -3.73 1.37 -3.16
C GLN A 46 -2.56 0.42 -2.85
N GLY A 47 -2.70 -0.84 -3.27
CA GLY A 47 -1.63 -1.82 -3.17
C GLY A 47 -0.81 -1.87 -4.46
N HIS A 48 0.50 -1.95 -4.33
CA HIS A 48 1.44 -2.01 -5.45
C HIS A 48 2.49 -3.07 -5.20
N THR A 49 2.98 -3.68 -6.28
CA THR A 49 4.05 -4.67 -6.22
C THR A 49 5.19 -4.31 -7.18
N ASP A 50 6.29 -5.06 -7.11
CA ASP A 50 7.30 -5.06 -8.17
C ASP A 50 6.90 -6.05 -9.28
N SER A 51 7.81 -6.31 -10.21
CA SER A 51 7.56 -7.16 -11.39
C SER A 51 8.10 -8.59 -11.25
N VAL A 52 8.46 -9.03 -10.04
CA VAL A 52 9.16 -10.31 -9.84
C VAL A 52 8.27 -11.53 -10.10
N SER A 53 7.03 -11.51 -9.67
CA SER A 53 6.11 -12.62 -9.89
C SER A 53 5.25 -12.38 -11.13
N ASP A 54 4.38 -13.33 -11.50
CA ASP A 54 3.51 -13.12 -12.66
C ASP A 54 2.44 -12.04 -12.34
N ASP A 55 1.85 -11.50 -13.41
CA ASP A 55 0.91 -10.38 -13.29
C ASP A 55 -0.32 -10.74 -12.45
N ALA A 56 -0.86 -11.93 -12.62
CA ALA A 56 -2.06 -12.36 -11.89
C ALA A 56 -1.77 -12.50 -10.40
N PHE A 57 -0.62 -13.07 -10.04
CA PHE A 57 -0.20 -13.19 -8.64
C PHE A 57 -0.01 -11.82 -8.01
N ASN A 58 0.70 -10.92 -8.69
CA ASN A 58 0.97 -9.57 -8.20
C ASN A 58 -0.32 -8.76 -8.04
N GLN A 59 -1.24 -8.88 -8.99
CA GLN A 59 -2.52 -8.20 -8.91
C GLN A 59 -3.31 -8.66 -7.68
N LYS A 60 -3.41 -9.97 -7.48
CA LYS A 60 -4.13 -10.52 -6.34
C LYS A 60 -3.48 -10.13 -5.02
N LEU A 61 -2.15 -10.21 -4.91
CA LEU A 61 -1.42 -9.85 -3.71
C LEU A 61 -1.63 -8.38 -3.36
N SER A 62 -1.58 -7.49 -4.36
CA SER A 62 -1.77 -6.06 -4.13
C SER A 62 -3.18 -5.76 -3.64
N GLU A 63 -4.19 -6.44 -4.18
CA GLU A 63 -5.58 -6.30 -3.71
C GLU A 63 -5.73 -6.77 -2.27
N GLN A 64 -5.17 -7.92 -1.94
CA GLN A 64 -5.24 -8.47 -0.58
C GLN A 64 -4.54 -7.56 0.43
N ARG A 65 -3.39 -7.00 0.06
CA ARG A 65 -2.66 -6.06 0.92
C ARG A 65 -3.43 -4.77 1.14
N ALA A 66 -4.03 -4.23 0.08
CA ALA A 66 -4.86 -3.03 0.20
C ALA A 66 -6.06 -3.28 1.12
N GLN A 67 -6.70 -4.42 1.00
CA GLN A 67 -7.83 -4.79 1.85
C GLN A 67 -7.41 -5.00 3.31
N ALA A 68 -6.24 -5.60 3.54
CA ALA A 68 -5.72 -5.80 4.89
C ALA A 68 -5.50 -4.46 5.59
N VAL A 69 -4.91 -3.50 4.90
CA VAL A 69 -4.70 -2.15 5.45
C VAL A 69 -6.03 -1.44 5.70
N SER A 70 -6.98 -1.52 4.76
CA SER A 70 -8.31 -0.92 4.93
C SER A 70 -9.03 -1.49 6.14
N SER A 71 -9.00 -2.81 6.32
CA SER A 71 -9.63 -3.47 7.45
C SER A 71 -8.99 -3.04 8.77
N ALA A 72 -7.67 -2.92 8.82
CA ALA A 72 -6.96 -2.48 10.00
C ALA A 72 -7.30 -1.03 10.36
N LEU A 73 -7.42 -0.16 9.36
CA LEU A 73 -7.81 1.23 9.58
C LEU A 73 -9.24 1.32 10.15
N LYS A 74 -10.17 0.54 9.61
CA LYS A 74 -11.53 0.46 10.15
C LYS A 74 -11.53 0.00 11.60
N SER A 75 -10.74 -1.03 11.91
CA SER A 75 -10.63 -1.56 13.27
C SER A 75 -10.08 -0.52 14.25
N ASN A 76 -9.30 0.44 13.76
CA ASN A 76 -8.77 1.54 14.55
C ASN A 76 -9.70 2.76 14.60
N GLY A 77 -10.92 2.63 14.10
CA GLY A 77 -11.94 3.66 14.25
C GLY A 77 -12.05 4.67 13.11
N VAL A 78 -11.40 4.42 11.98
CA VAL A 78 -11.55 5.29 10.80
C VAL A 78 -12.96 5.13 10.26
N THR A 79 -13.69 6.24 10.16
CA THR A 79 -15.09 6.26 9.69
C THR A 79 -15.21 6.68 8.22
N ALA A 80 -14.12 7.12 7.60
CA ALA A 80 -14.10 7.46 6.18
C ALA A 80 -14.48 6.26 5.33
N ASP A 81 -15.02 6.51 4.14
CA ASP A 81 -15.29 5.46 3.16
C ASP A 81 -13.94 5.00 2.59
N LEU A 82 -13.56 3.78 2.91
CA LEU A 82 -12.26 3.22 2.50
C LEU A 82 -12.45 2.36 1.25
N GLU A 83 -11.77 2.75 0.17
CA GLU A 83 -11.77 1.99 -1.08
C GLU A 83 -10.41 1.29 -1.23
N ALA A 84 -10.42 -0.04 -1.27
CA ALA A 84 -9.20 -0.82 -1.45
C ALA A 84 -9.04 -1.20 -2.92
N VAL A 85 -7.90 -0.85 -3.52
CA VAL A 85 -7.62 -1.10 -4.94
C VAL A 85 -6.22 -1.72 -5.07
N GLY A 86 -6.10 -2.77 -5.87
CA GLY A 86 -4.81 -3.37 -6.21
C GLY A 86 -4.41 -3.01 -7.62
N TYR A 87 -3.21 -2.52 -7.79
CA TYR A 87 -2.65 -2.18 -9.10
C TYR A 87 -1.59 -3.17 -9.57
N GLY A 88 -1.20 -4.14 -8.71
CA GLY A 88 -0.13 -5.06 -9.05
C GLY A 88 1.15 -4.31 -9.39
N GLU A 89 1.78 -4.68 -10.50
CA GLU A 89 3.02 -4.05 -10.97
C GLU A 89 2.81 -2.91 -11.98
N THR A 90 1.55 -2.52 -12.24
CA THR A 90 1.21 -1.64 -13.36
C THR A 90 1.58 -0.17 -13.14
N LYS A 91 1.87 0.24 -11.90
CA LYS A 91 2.17 1.65 -11.56
C LYS A 91 3.48 1.75 -10.76
N PRO A 92 4.62 1.46 -11.38
CA PRO A 92 5.90 1.57 -10.68
C PRO A 92 6.27 3.03 -10.41
N VAL A 93 6.91 3.28 -9.26
CA VAL A 93 7.48 4.60 -8.92
C VAL A 93 8.97 4.65 -9.21
N ALA A 94 9.59 3.48 -9.49
CA ALA A 94 11.00 3.35 -9.79
C ALA A 94 11.18 2.19 -10.79
N PRO A 95 12.29 2.14 -11.53
CA PRO A 95 12.55 1.02 -12.44
C PRO A 95 12.70 -0.30 -11.67
N ASN A 96 12.05 -1.36 -12.15
CA ASN A 96 12.24 -2.72 -11.63
C ASN A 96 13.55 -3.33 -12.10
N GLU A 97 14.06 -2.86 -13.23
CA GLU A 97 15.31 -3.29 -13.85
C GLU A 97 16.14 -2.07 -14.22
N ASN A 98 17.45 -2.25 -14.26
CA ASN A 98 18.35 -1.23 -14.79
C ASN A 98 18.21 -1.16 -16.31
N SER A 99 18.72 -0.08 -16.92
CA SER A 99 18.61 0.15 -18.36
C SER A 99 19.25 -0.97 -19.21
N ASP A 100 20.20 -1.73 -18.64
CA ASP A 100 20.84 -2.85 -19.31
C ASP A 100 20.10 -4.20 -19.10
N GLY A 101 18.94 -4.17 -18.43
CA GLY A 101 18.15 -5.37 -18.15
C GLY A 101 18.53 -6.09 -16.87
N SER A 102 19.58 -5.67 -16.17
CA SER A 102 19.96 -6.28 -14.91
C SER A 102 19.00 -5.91 -13.80
N ASP A 103 18.99 -6.72 -12.73
CA ASP A 103 18.09 -6.53 -11.60
C ASP A 103 18.36 -5.20 -10.88
N ASN A 104 17.28 -4.53 -10.46
CA ASN A 104 17.33 -3.30 -9.67
C ASN A 104 16.58 -3.51 -8.36
N PRO A 105 17.23 -4.13 -7.35
CA PRO A 105 16.55 -4.41 -6.08
C PRO A 105 16.04 -3.16 -5.37
N GLY A 106 16.78 -2.05 -5.45
CA GLY A 106 16.35 -0.78 -4.86
C GLY A 106 15.07 -0.24 -5.47
N GLY A 107 14.97 -0.30 -6.81
CA GLY A 107 13.76 0.11 -7.53
C GLY A 107 12.58 -0.79 -7.20
N ARG A 108 12.78 -2.10 -7.19
CA ARG A 108 11.73 -3.06 -6.85
C ARG A 108 11.22 -2.83 -5.42
N ARG A 109 12.11 -2.55 -4.48
CA ARG A 109 11.73 -2.26 -3.10
C ARG A 109 10.81 -1.04 -3.01
N LEU A 110 11.10 0.01 -3.77
CA LEU A 110 10.27 1.21 -3.80
C LEU A 110 8.89 0.93 -4.41
N ASN A 111 8.81 -0.01 -5.35
CA ASN A 111 7.55 -0.37 -5.99
C ASN A 111 6.67 -1.22 -5.08
N ARG A 112 7.23 -2.00 -4.16
CA ARG A 112 6.48 -2.78 -3.18
C ARG A 112 5.99 -1.86 -2.07
N ARG A 113 4.78 -1.34 -2.25
CA ARG A 113 4.25 -0.33 -1.32
C ARG A 113 2.73 -0.38 -1.24
N VAL A 114 2.20 0.23 -0.20
CA VAL A 114 0.78 0.57 -0.10
C VAL A 114 0.70 2.09 -0.02
N GLU A 115 -0.10 2.71 -0.87
CA GLU A 115 -0.32 4.15 -0.84
C GLU A 115 -1.72 4.43 -0.33
N VAL A 116 -1.81 5.35 0.64
CA VAL A 116 -3.09 5.82 1.16
C VAL A 116 -3.31 7.22 0.60
N PHE A 117 -4.29 7.34 -0.28
CA PHE A 117 -4.60 8.60 -0.95
C PHE A 117 -5.80 9.25 -0.30
N VAL A 118 -5.60 10.49 0.18
CA VAL A 118 -6.64 11.31 0.79
C VAL A 118 -6.96 12.43 -0.20
N PRO A 119 -8.10 12.33 -0.94
CA PRO A 119 -8.45 13.38 -1.90
C PRO A 119 -8.71 14.71 -1.21
N ALA A 120 -8.55 15.79 -1.95
CA ALA A 120 -8.90 17.13 -1.46
C ALA A 120 -10.41 17.21 -1.17
N PHE A 121 -10.76 17.91 -0.12
CA PHE A 121 -12.17 18.02 0.33
C PHE A 121 -12.45 19.42 0.90
#